data_f91f87b01f19b4f225b3482701d1b5fb
#
_entry.id   f91f87b01f19b4f225b3482701d1b5fb
#
_cell.length_a   1.000
_cell.length_b   1.000
_cell.length_c   1.000
_cell.angle_alpha   90.00
_cell.angle_beta   90.00
_cell.angle_gamma   90.00
#
_symmetry.space_group_name_H-M   'P 1'
#
loop_
_entity.id
_entity.type
_entity.pdbx_description
1 polymer ?
#
loop_
_entity_poly.entity_id
_entity_poly.type
_entity_poly.pdbx_seq_one_letter_code
_entity_poly.pdbx_strand_id
1 'polypeptide(L)'
;MFRNDKINSKDIIRKKYKKIIISPGPGNPNQTGNCLKIVKDLHEKIPILGVCLGHQVIGQVFGGKIIEARNLMHGKMSKIIHKKLGIFKNFKPNFLATRYHSLIIDRKKLPKCLIITAETKNKTIMGIMHKDYNVHGVQFHPESINTKEGVKLIKNFLKYK
;
A
#
# COMPACT_ATOMS: atom_id res chain seq x y z
N MET A 1 -7.59 16.29 -2.32
CA MET A 1 -7.84 14.93 -2.86
C MET A 1 -8.21 15.07 -4.33
N PHE A 2 -7.76 14.13 -5.18
CA PHE A 2 -8.04 14.13 -6.62
C PHE A 2 -8.56 12.75 -7.03
N ARG A 3 -9.39 12.73 -8.06
CA ARG A 3 -9.74 11.47 -8.72
C ARG A 3 -8.52 10.96 -9.50
N ASN A 4 -8.37 9.65 -9.58
CA ASN A 4 -7.25 8.96 -10.21
C ASN A 4 -7.07 9.25 -11.71
N ASP A 5 -8.14 9.70 -12.38
CA ASP A 5 -8.17 10.08 -13.80
C ASP A 5 -7.96 11.59 -14.05
N LYS A 6 -7.97 12.43 -12.99
CA LYS A 6 -7.94 13.90 -13.08
C LYS A 6 -6.62 14.53 -12.62
N ILE A 7 -5.61 13.75 -12.31
CA ILE A 7 -4.27 14.21 -11.96
C ILE A 7 -3.23 13.28 -12.60
N ASN A 8 -2.12 13.85 -13.03
CA ASN A 8 -1.01 13.10 -13.60
C ASN A 8 0.32 13.49 -12.94
N SER A 9 1.41 12.81 -13.31
CA SER A 9 2.74 13.02 -12.73
C SER A 9 3.25 14.46 -12.89
N LYS A 10 2.99 15.10 -14.03
CA LYS A 10 3.40 16.48 -14.30
C LYS A 10 2.68 17.47 -13.38
N ASP A 11 1.38 17.27 -13.16
CA ASP A 11 0.58 18.10 -12.25
C ASP A 11 1.05 17.98 -10.81
N ILE A 12 1.41 16.76 -10.36
CA ILE A 12 1.93 16.52 -9.02
C ILE A 12 3.24 17.28 -8.79
N ILE A 13 4.15 17.23 -9.76
CA ILE A 13 5.44 17.96 -9.70
C ILE A 13 5.19 19.48 -9.72
N ARG A 14 4.39 19.98 -10.67
CA ARG A 14 4.07 21.41 -10.81
C ARG A 14 3.47 21.99 -9.53
N LYS A 15 2.58 21.24 -8.88
CA LYS A 15 1.93 21.64 -7.63
C LYS A 15 2.81 21.41 -6.38
N LYS A 16 4.03 20.90 -6.55
CA LYS A 16 5.05 20.71 -5.49
C LYS A 16 4.55 19.85 -4.32
N TYR A 17 3.71 18.83 -4.59
CA TYR A 17 3.28 17.89 -3.55
C TYR A 17 4.47 17.13 -2.98
N LYS A 18 4.49 16.98 -1.66
CA LYS A 18 5.61 16.37 -0.94
C LYS A 18 5.42 14.88 -0.66
N LYS A 19 4.21 14.38 -0.73
CA LYS A 19 3.86 12.97 -0.50
C LYS A 19 2.62 12.58 -1.28
N ILE A 20 2.53 11.33 -1.67
CA ILE A 20 1.40 10.77 -2.40
C ILE A 20 0.79 9.63 -1.60
N ILE A 21 -0.53 9.63 -1.45
CA ILE A 21 -1.29 8.49 -0.94
C ILE A 21 -2.24 8.03 -2.03
N ILE A 22 -2.11 6.77 -2.45
CA ILE A 22 -3.03 6.12 -3.40
C ILE A 22 -4.04 5.34 -2.56
N SER A 23 -5.30 5.81 -2.61
CA SER A 23 -6.41 5.28 -1.81
C SER A 23 -6.87 3.90 -2.27
N PRO A 24 -7.70 3.23 -1.46
CA PRO A 24 -8.51 2.12 -1.91
C PRO A 24 -9.42 2.49 -3.08
N GLY A 25 -9.83 1.47 -3.85
CA GLY A 25 -10.76 1.62 -4.95
C GLY A 25 -11.26 0.26 -5.44
N PRO A 26 -12.27 0.25 -6.32
CA PRO A 26 -12.79 -0.96 -6.94
C PRO A 26 -11.88 -1.47 -8.05
N GLY A 27 -12.12 -2.72 -8.49
CA GLY A 27 -11.45 -3.34 -9.62
C GLY A 27 -10.03 -3.83 -9.31
N ASN A 28 -9.16 -3.67 -10.28
CA ASN A 28 -7.77 -4.12 -10.22
C ASN A 28 -6.80 -2.99 -10.62
N PRO A 29 -5.47 -3.16 -10.46
CA PRO A 29 -4.51 -2.11 -10.77
C PRO A 29 -4.58 -1.53 -12.19
N ASN A 30 -4.95 -2.34 -13.20
CA ASN A 30 -5.06 -1.85 -14.59
C ASN A 30 -6.23 -0.88 -14.81
N GLN A 31 -7.17 -0.83 -13.87
CA GLN A 31 -8.36 0.02 -13.92
C GLN A 31 -8.21 1.29 -13.05
N THR A 32 -6.98 1.61 -12.64
CA THR A 32 -6.72 2.72 -11.69
C THR A 32 -6.39 4.06 -12.34
N GLY A 33 -6.76 4.25 -13.61
CA GLY A 33 -6.47 5.50 -14.34
C GLY A 33 -4.97 5.79 -14.36
N ASN A 34 -4.55 6.94 -13.82
CA ASN A 34 -3.16 7.36 -13.85
C ASN A 34 -2.27 6.77 -12.74
N CYS A 35 -2.81 5.94 -11.81
CA CYS A 35 -2.05 5.52 -10.62
C CYS A 35 -0.80 4.70 -10.95
N LEU A 36 -0.88 3.75 -11.90
CA LEU A 36 0.30 2.98 -12.33
C LEU A 36 1.41 3.90 -12.85
N LYS A 37 1.03 4.85 -13.72
CA LYS A 37 1.96 5.81 -14.28
C LYS A 37 2.55 6.74 -13.22
N ILE A 38 1.74 7.23 -12.29
CA ILE A 38 2.19 8.09 -11.19
C ILE A 38 3.25 7.38 -10.33
N VAL A 39 3.01 6.13 -9.96
CA VAL A 39 4.01 5.35 -9.20
C VAL A 39 5.28 5.16 -10.02
N LYS A 40 5.16 4.77 -11.30
CA LYS A 40 6.31 4.57 -12.18
C LYS A 40 7.16 5.84 -12.35
N ASP A 41 6.54 6.99 -12.53
CA ASP A 41 7.22 8.25 -12.82
C ASP A 41 7.80 8.93 -11.57
N LEU A 42 7.23 8.69 -10.38
CA LEU A 42 7.49 9.50 -9.20
C LEU A 42 8.07 8.75 -7.99
N HIS A 43 8.19 7.42 -8.03
CA HIS A 43 8.65 6.64 -6.88
C HIS A 43 10.06 7.00 -6.37
N GLU A 44 10.93 7.50 -7.24
CA GLU A 44 12.28 7.98 -6.86
C GLU A 44 12.27 9.40 -6.28
N LYS A 45 11.24 10.19 -6.57
CA LYS A 45 11.21 11.64 -6.33
C LYS A 45 10.32 12.03 -5.16
N ILE A 46 9.25 11.29 -4.93
CA ILE A 46 8.21 11.65 -3.96
C ILE A 46 7.82 10.39 -3.17
N PRO A 47 7.81 10.44 -1.83
CA PRO A 47 7.32 9.35 -1.01
C PRO A 47 5.89 8.93 -1.37
N ILE A 48 5.64 7.63 -1.50
CA ILE A 48 4.34 7.07 -1.91
C ILE A 48 3.85 6.05 -0.88
N LEU A 49 2.60 6.17 -0.47
CA LEU A 49 1.88 5.14 0.29
C LEU A 49 0.70 4.63 -0.55
N GLY A 50 0.65 3.34 -0.80
CA GLY A 50 -0.51 2.67 -1.40
C GLY A 50 -1.35 1.96 -0.34
N VAL A 51 -2.67 2.16 -0.37
CA VAL A 51 -3.63 1.52 0.52
C VAL A 51 -4.55 0.61 -0.31
N CYS A 52 -4.66 -0.65 0.07
CA CYS A 52 -5.48 -1.68 -0.56
C CYS A 52 -5.20 -1.80 -2.06
N LEU A 53 -6.03 -1.22 -2.94
CA LEU A 53 -5.77 -1.17 -4.38
C LEU A 53 -4.45 -0.43 -4.70
N GLY A 54 -4.13 0.65 -3.97
CA GLY A 54 -2.85 1.35 -4.12
C GLY A 54 -1.63 0.50 -3.77
N HIS A 55 -1.73 -0.40 -2.78
CA HIS A 55 -0.70 -1.39 -2.47
C HIS A 55 -0.49 -2.37 -3.64
N GLN A 56 -1.57 -2.81 -4.27
CA GLN A 56 -1.52 -3.70 -5.44
C GLN A 56 -0.92 -2.98 -6.66
N VAL A 57 -1.25 -1.70 -6.86
CA VAL A 57 -0.63 -0.82 -7.88
C VAL A 57 0.87 -0.77 -7.69
N ILE A 58 1.36 -0.53 -6.48
CA ILE A 58 2.80 -0.54 -6.16
C ILE A 58 3.39 -1.92 -6.49
N GLY A 59 2.77 -3.00 -6.00
CA GLY A 59 3.24 -4.35 -6.28
C GLY A 59 3.40 -4.63 -7.77
N GLN A 60 2.41 -4.24 -8.58
CA GLN A 60 2.40 -4.45 -10.03
C GLN A 60 3.44 -3.58 -10.76
N VAL A 61 3.59 -2.31 -10.39
CA VAL A 61 4.57 -1.40 -11.03
C VAL A 61 5.99 -1.94 -10.92
N PHE A 62 6.32 -2.54 -9.78
CA PHE A 62 7.65 -3.15 -9.58
C PHE A 62 7.77 -4.58 -10.10
N GLY A 63 6.76 -5.09 -10.84
CA GLY A 63 6.79 -6.41 -11.50
C GLY A 63 6.19 -7.56 -10.69
N GLY A 64 5.52 -7.28 -9.58
CA GLY A 64 4.77 -8.28 -8.81
C GLY A 64 3.48 -8.71 -9.53
N LYS A 65 3.09 -9.96 -9.35
CA LYS A 65 1.83 -10.49 -9.88
C LYS A 65 0.69 -10.26 -8.88
N ILE A 66 -0.43 -9.79 -9.38
CA ILE A 66 -1.68 -9.68 -8.60
C ILE A 66 -2.55 -10.89 -8.92
N ILE A 67 -3.03 -11.56 -7.88
CA ILE A 67 -3.84 -12.78 -7.97
C ILE A 67 -5.06 -12.69 -7.07
N GLU A 68 -6.04 -13.56 -7.30
CA GLU A 68 -7.17 -13.72 -6.41
C GLU A 68 -6.74 -14.26 -5.05
N ALA A 69 -7.33 -13.73 -4.00
CA ALA A 69 -7.16 -14.24 -2.65
C ALA A 69 -7.94 -15.55 -2.48
N ARG A 70 -7.38 -16.52 -1.77
CA ARG A 70 -8.09 -17.77 -1.47
C ARG A 70 -9.45 -17.56 -0.79
N ASN A 71 -9.56 -16.49 0.01
CA ASN A 71 -10.78 -16.13 0.71
C ASN A 71 -11.09 -14.66 0.49
N LEU A 72 -12.32 -14.38 0.10
CA LEU A 72 -12.84 -13.02 0.01
C LEU A 72 -12.86 -12.38 1.41
N MET A 73 -12.28 -11.19 1.50
CA MET A 73 -12.29 -10.37 2.71
C MET A 73 -13.20 -9.17 2.51
N HIS A 74 -14.31 -9.14 3.27
CA HIS A 74 -15.24 -8.02 3.25
C HIS A 74 -15.59 -7.63 4.68
N GLY A 75 -15.03 -6.51 5.15
CA GLY A 75 -15.22 -6.01 6.52
C GLY A 75 -14.62 -6.89 7.63
N LYS A 76 -13.81 -7.88 7.29
CA LYS A 76 -13.24 -8.83 8.26
C LYS A 76 -11.99 -8.27 8.92
N MET A 77 -11.89 -8.44 10.23
CA MET A 77 -10.69 -8.13 10.99
C MET A 77 -9.66 -9.25 10.88
N SER A 78 -8.39 -8.86 10.76
CA SER A 78 -7.28 -9.83 10.81
C SER A 78 -6.15 -9.30 11.66
N LYS A 79 -5.47 -10.21 12.37
CA LYS A 79 -4.23 -9.90 13.08
C LYS A 79 -3.11 -9.67 12.08
N ILE A 80 -2.53 -8.48 12.10
CA ILE A 80 -1.40 -8.07 11.27
C ILE A 80 -0.12 -8.27 12.07
N ILE A 81 0.76 -9.11 11.54
CA ILE A 81 2.09 -9.40 12.10
C ILE A 81 3.09 -8.62 11.26
N HIS A 82 3.88 -7.74 11.87
CA HIS A 82 4.80 -6.89 11.14
C HIS A 82 6.23 -6.93 11.69
N LYS A 83 7.21 -6.53 10.88
CA LYS A 83 8.64 -6.59 11.18
C LYS A 83 9.20 -5.31 11.80
N LYS A 84 8.35 -4.36 12.19
CA LYS A 84 8.74 -3.02 12.68
C LYS A 84 9.56 -2.21 11.67
N LEU A 85 9.50 -2.53 10.38
CA LEU A 85 10.21 -1.83 9.30
C LEU A 85 9.36 -0.71 8.71
N GLY A 86 10.03 0.33 8.18
CA GLY A 86 9.38 1.43 7.49
C GLY A 86 8.30 2.10 8.34
N ILE A 87 7.10 2.20 7.78
CA ILE A 87 5.94 2.85 8.43
C ILE A 87 5.43 2.10 9.68
N PHE A 88 5.90 0.86 9.93
CA PHE A 88 5.58 0.09 11.13
C PHE A 88 6.56 0.31 12.29
N LYS A 89 7.50 1.25 12.16
CA LYS A 89 8.41 1.62 13.24
C LYS A 89 7.62 2.08 14.47
N ASN A 90 8.04 1.62 15.66
CA ASN A 90 7.42 1.93 16.95
C ASN A 90 5.98 1.42 17.13
N PHE A 91 5.57 0.41 16.36
CA PHE A 91 4.32 -0.31 16.59
C PHE A 91 4.49 -1.43 17.61
N LYS A 92 3.39 -1.77 18.31
CA LYS A 92 3.29 -3.03 19.06
C LYS A 92 3.42 -4.21 18.09
N PRO A 93 3.93 -5.38 18.52
CA PRO A 93 4.26 -6.49 17.60
C PRO A 93 3.14 -6.95 16.69
N ASN A 94 1.89 -6.76 17.09
CA ASN A 94 0.71 -7.16 16.33
C ASN A 94 -0.44 -6.18 16.60
N PHE A 95 -1.32 -6.01 15.62
CA PHE A 95 -2.56 -5.27 15.78
C PHE A 95 -3.66 -5.85 14.89
N LEU A 96 -4.91 -5.47 15.15
CA LEU A 96 -6.05 -5.84 14.32
C LEU A 96 -6.29 -4.76 13.26
N ALA A 97 -6.56 -5.19 12.02
CA ALA A 97 -6.92 -4.28 10.93
C ALA A 97 -8.04 -4.85 10.07
N THR A 98 -8.85 -3.94 9.55
CA THR A 98 -9.98 -4.25 8.65
C THR A 98 -9.48 -4.53 7.25
N ARG A 99 -10.07 -5.51 6.59
CA ARG A 99 -9.74 -5.92 5.23
C ARG A 99 -10.99 -5.95 4.35
N TYR A 100 -10.86 -5.37 3.11
CA TYR A 100 -11.89 -5.36 2.08
C TYR A 100 -11.22 -5.66 0.73
N HIS A 101 -10.82 -6.90 0.47
CA HIS A 101 -10.14 -7.23 -0.78
C HIS A 101 -10.38 -8.66 -1.24
N SER A 102 -10.49 -8.83 -2.55
CA SER A 102 -10.50 -10.12 -3.26
C SER A 102 -9.17 -10.41 -3.97
N LEU A 103 -8.33 -9.38 -4.16
CA LEU A 103 -7.02 -9.50 -4.81
C LEU A 103 -5.89 -9.30 -3.79
N ILE A 104 -4.74 -9.94 -4.08
CA ILE A 104 -3.51 -9.85 -3.29
C ILE A 104 -2.28 -9.89 -4.19
N ILE A 105 -1.14 -9.42 -3.68
CA ILE A 105 0.15 -9.64 -4.32
C ILE A 105 0.57 -11.11 -4.13
N ASP A 106 0.92 -11.78 -5.22
CA ASP A 106 1.44 -13.15 -5.17
C ASP A 106 2.81 -13.17 -4.48
N ARG A 107 2.86 -13.85 -3.33
CA ARG A 107 4.10 -14.00 -2.56
C ARG A 107 5.23 -14.68 -3.35
N LYS A 108 4.88 -15.65 -4.22
CA LYS A 108 5.86 -16.39 -5.02
C LYS A 108 6.48 -15.54 -6.14
N LYS A 109 5.78 -14.50 -6.56
CA LYS A 109 6.18 -13.58 -7.62
C LYS A 109 6.46 -12.17 -7.10
N LEU A 110 6.81 -12.05 -5.79
CA LEU A 110 7.21 -10.76 -5.22
C LEU A 110 8.59 -10.36 -5.76
N PRO A 111 8.73 -9.16 -6.35
CA PRO A 111 10.02 -8.67 -6.88
C PRO A 111 11.08 -8.50 -5.78
N LYS A 112 12.34 -8.72 -6.13
CA LYS A 112 13.47 -8.61 -5.18
C LYS A 112 13.68 -7.21 -4.61
N CYS A 113 13.20 -6.16 -5.27
CA CYS A 113 13.26 -4.78 -4.79
C CYS A 113 12.21 -4.46 -3.72
N LEU A 114 11.22 -5.34 -3.51
CA LEU A 114 10.19 -5.16 -2.48
C LEU A 114 10.44 -6.06 -1.26
N ILE A 115 10.31 -5.48 -0.08
CA ILE A 115 10.41 -6.17 1.21
C ILE A 115 9.02 -6.33 1.81
N ILE A 116 8.68 -7.54 2.26
CA ILE A 116 7.46 -7.76 3.04
C ILE A 116 7.68 -7.20 4.45
N THR A 117 6.89 -6.19 4.80
CA THR A 117 6.94 -5.53 6.11
C THR A 117 5.87 -6.01 7.08
N ALA A 118 4.76 -6.55 6.54
CA ALA A 118 3.67 -7.12 7.33
C ALA A 118 2.97 -8.26 6.59
N GLU A 119 2.42 -9.21 7.36
CA GLU A 119 1.68 -10.36 6.83
C GLU A 119 0.61 -10.85 7.83
N THR A 120 -0.32 -11.68 7.37
CA THR A 120 -1.22 -12.45 8.25
C THR A 120 -0.57 -13.76 8.70
N LYS A 121 -1.18 -14.46 9.68
CA LYS A 121 -0.76 -15.83 10.08
C LYS A 121 -0.66 -16.77 8.86
N ASN A 122 -1.57 -16.64 7.89
CA ASN A 122 -1.61 -17.46 6.67
C ASN A 122 -0.67 -16.92 5.56
N LYS A 123 0.30 -16.08 5.92
CA LYS A 123 1.33 -15.58 5.01
C LYS A 123 0.83 -14.71 3.85
N THR A 124 -0.42 -14.23 3.91
CA THR A 124 -0.88 -13.20 2.96
C THR A 124 -0.13 -11.89 3.23
N ILE A 125 0.44 -11.29 2.19
CA ILE A 125 1.18 -10.03 2.28
C ILE A 125 0.21 -8.90 2.68
N MET A 126 0.50 -8.23 3.78
CA MET A 126 -0.28 -7.13 4.31
C MET A 126 0.48 -5.80 4.31
N GLY A 127 1.78 -5.85 4.09
CA GLY A 127 2.61 -4.67 3.98
C GLY A 127 3.85 -4.93 3.14
N ILE A 128 4.22 -3.96 2.32
CA ILE A 128 5.45 -3.93 1.53
C ILE A 128 6.15 -2.59 1.67
N MET A 129 7.46 -2.58 1.42
CA MET A 129 8.23 -1.36 1.18
C MET A 129 9.26 -1.61 0.09
N HIS A 130 9.62 -0.58 -0.66
CA HIS A 130 10.76 -0.63 -1.57
C HIS A 130 12.07 -0.58 -0.77
N LYS A 131 13.12 -1.23 -1.26
CA LYS A 131 14.43 -1.29 -0.59
C LYS A 131 15.12 0.07 -0.56
N ASP A 132 15.07 0.77 -1.67
CA ASP A 132 15.88 1.97 -1.93
C ASP A 132 15.06 3.26 -1.91
N TYR A 133 13.75 3.17 -2.21
CA TYR A 133 12.88 4.33 -2.33
C TYR A 133 11.85 4.40 -1.19
N ASN A 134 11.41 5.60 -0.85
CA ASN A 134 10.38 5.83 0.16
C ASN A 134 8.98 5.48 -0.39
N VAL A 135 8.79 4.20 -0.72
CA VAL A 135 7.53 3.66 -1.25
C VAL A 135 7.05 2.55 -0.34
N HIS A 136 5.83 2.70 0.16
CA HIS A 136 5.19 1.79 1.09
C HIS A 136 3.82 1.37 0.59
N GLY A 137 3.39 0.17 0.94
CA GLY A 137 2.04 -0.30 0.64
C GLY A 137 1.46 -1.13 1.78
N VAL A 138 0.16 -0.95 2.05
CA VAL A 138 -0.59 -1.78 3.00
C VAL A 138 -1.86 -2.32 2.36
N GLN A 139 -2.12 -3.63 2.51
CA GLN A 139 -3.30 -4.29 1.92
C GLN A 139 -4.57 -4.09 2.75
N PHE A 140 -4.44 -3.84 4.04
CA PHE A 140 -5.55 -3.52 4.94
C PHE A 140 -5.92 -2.04 4.87
N HIS A 141 -7.01 -1.66 5.56
CA HIS A 141 -7.58 -0.31 5.56
C HIS A 141 -7.21 0.45 6.84
N PRO A 142 -6.13 1.27 6.84
CA PRO A 142 -5.75 2.07 8.00
C PRO A 142 -6.74 3.19 8.31
N GLU A 143 -7.56 3.62 7.34
CA GLU A 143 -8.60 4.63 7.52
C GLU A 143 -9.85 4.09 8.20
N SER A 144 -10.02 2.77 8.28
CA SER A 144 -11.19 2.15 8.91
C SER A 144 -11.20 2.41 10.42
N ILE A 145 -12.37 2.76 10.96
CA ILE A 145 -12.58 3.02 12.39
C ILE A 145 -12.16 1.83 13.27
N ASN A 146 -12.29 0.60 12.76
CA ASN A 146 -11.89 -0.61 13.46
C ASN A 146 -10.38 -0.88 13.41
N THR A 147 -9.61 -0.15 12.59
CA THR A 147 -8.14 -0.25 12.55
C THR A 147 -7.54 0.79 13.50
N LYS A 148 -7.56 0.49 14.81
CA LYS A 148 -7.15 1.45 15.87
C LYS A 148 -5.75 2.04 15.67
N GLU A 149 -4.81 1.27 15.13
CA GLU A 149 -3.44 1.72 14.85
C GLU A 149 -3.31 2.48 13.50
N GLY A 150 -4.39 2.63 12.74
CA GLY A 150 -4.36 3.19 11.38
C GLY A 150 -3.88 4.63 11.33
N VAL A 151 -4.39 5.49 12.22
CA VAL A 151 -3.94 6.90 12.31
C VAL A 151 -2.45 6.99 12.58
N LYS A 152 -1.92 6.15 13.47
CA LYS A 152 -0.49 6.08 13.77
C LYS A 152 0.34 5.68 12.55
N LEU A 153 -0.16 4.73 11.75
CA LEU A 153 0.50 4.30 10.52
C LEU A 153 0.61 5.45 9.51
N ILE A 154 -0.50 6.15 9.27
CA ILE A 154 -0.51 7.33 8.38
C ILE A 154 0.44 8.41 8.90
N LYS A 155 0.42 8.72 10.21
CA LYS A 155 1.36 9.67 10.82
C LYS A 155 2.82 9.25 10.65
N ASN A 156 3.13 7.95 10.77
CA ASN A 156 4.46 7.45 10.52
C ASN A 156 4.88 7.71 9.07
N PHE A 157 4.03 7.40 8.09
CA PHE A 157 4.32 7.69 6.68
C PHE A 157 4.53 9.20 6.46
N LEU A 158 3.69 10.06 7.03
CA LEU A 158 3.84 11.51 6.87
C LEU A 158 5.15 12.05 7.47
N LYS A 159 5.68 11.41 8.51
CA LYS A 159 6.96 11.76 9.15
C LYS A 159 8.16 11.01 8.57
N TYR A 160 7.94 9.96 7.79
CA TYR A 160 9.03 9.15 7.22
C TYR A 160 9.84 10.00 6.22
N LYS A 161 11.15 10.10 6.46
CA LYS A 161 12.10 10.86 5.63
C LYS A 161 12.70 9.98 4.55
#